data_49e4ae3cf867b43a80b43525660a96f2
#
_entry.id   49e4ae3cf867b43a80b43525660a96f2
#
_cell.length_a   1.000
_cell.length_b   1.000
_cell.length_c   1.000
_cell.angle_alpha   90.00
_cell.angle_beta   90.00
_cell.angle_gamma   90.00
#
_symmetry.space_group_name_H-M   'P 1'
#
loop_
_entity.id
_entity.type
_entity.pdbx_description
1 polymer ?
#
loop_
_entity_poly.entity_id
_entity_poly.type
_entity_poly.pdbx_seq_one_letter_code
_entity_poly.pdbx_strand_id
1 'polypeptide(L)'
;LSTENLLHNLKVIKSAAPKAKIIAMVKANAYGHGIRSVGMRLDSHVDMLGVASIDEALALRNVGVKTKIILAQGIYEPNELITKTAEKFHVVFHNQAQLEWLEKTNLPSRLNCWLKINTGMGRLGLPLEEAKKYYDKLQNHHSVEKPIRIMSHFACSDEIDHPLNQEQIDNFEHFIKDTKTEYSFCNSAAIFNFPEQHYDYVRTGIALYGISPIATKSASELGLKPVMTLQTSLMSVQNMSKGSNIGYSARYNCPEDMPV
;
A
#
# COMPACT_ATOMS: atom_id res chain seq x y z
N LEU A 1 16.00 -2.73 10.64
CA LEU A 1 15.45 -1.94 9.52
C LEU A 1 16.40 -0.81 9.15
N SER A 2 16.71 -0.68 7.86
CA SER A 2 17.54 0.41 7.32
C SER A 2 16.66 1.58 6.89
N THR A 3 16.75 2.69 7.62
CA THR A 3 16.08 3.95 7.22
C THR A 3 16.72 4.51 5.94
N GLU A 4 18.03 4.38 5.80
CA GLU A 4 18.76 4.82 4.61
C GLU A 4 18.24 4.12 3.35
N ASN A 5 18.11 2.77 3.39
CA ASN A 5 17.61 2.00 2.26
C ASN A 5 16.14 2.29 1.95
N LEU A 6 15.29 2.50 2.97
CA LEU A 6 13.90 2.90 2.80
C LEU A 6 13.78 4.22 2.05
N LEU A 7 14.54 5.24 2.47
CA LEU A 7 14.53 6.56 1.83
C LEU A 7 15.24 6.54 0.46
N HIS A 8 16.25 5.69 0.29
CA HIS A 8 16.86 5.45 -1.01
C HIS A 8 15.84 4.88 -2.01
N ASN A 9 15.11 3.82 -1.62
CA ASN A 9 14.08 3.23 -2.47
C ASN A 9 12.99 4.25 -2.82
N LEU A 10 12.60 5.08 -1.86
CA LEU A 10 11.66 6.17 -2.11
C LEU A 10 12.20 7.16 -3.16
N LYS A 11 13.50 7.48 -3.15
CA LYS A 11 14.11 8.32 -4.18
C LYS A 11 14.09 7.66 -5.55
N VAL A 12 14.39 6.36 -5.64
CA VAL A 12 14.29 5.58 -6.90
C VAL A 12 12.87 5.66 -7.45
N ILE A 13 11.86 5.42 -6.61
CA ILE A 13 10.45 5.49 -6.99
C ILE A 13 10.06 6.90 -7.47
N LYS A 14 10.48 7.95 -6.75
CA LYS A 14 10.25 9.34 -7.16
C LYS A 14 10.92 9.69 -8.49
N SER A 15 12.11 9.14 -8.75
CA SER A 15 12.81 9.33 -10.02
C SER A 15 12.10 8.60 -11.18
N ALA A 16 11.49 7.44 -10.92
CA ALA A 16 10.70 6.72 -11.92
C ALA A 16 9.35 7.41 -12.21
N ALA A 17 8.76 8.10 -11.23
CA ALA A 17 7.48 8.81 -11.35
C ALA A 17 7.60 10.29 -10.91
N PRO A 18 8.37 11.12 -11.63
CA PRO A 18 8.79 12.45 -11.15
C PRO A 18 7.66 13.47 -11.02
N LYS A 19 6.56 13.27 -11.75
CA LYS A 19 5.41 14.19 -11.74
C LYS A 19 4.29 13.73 -10.80
N ALA A 20 4.30 12.45 -10.40
CA ALA A 20 3.24 11.88 -9.59
C ALA A 20 3.50 12.06 -8.09
N LYS A 21 2.45 12.26 -7.33
CA LYS A 21 2.44 12.18 -5.87
C LYS A 21 2.57 10.73 -5.42
N ILE A 22 3.23 10.49 -4.29
CA ILE A 22 3.51 9.14 -3.79
C ILE A 22 2.55 8.76 -2.67
N ILE A 23 1.83 7.67 -2.86
CA ILE A 23 1.14 6.96 -1.78
C ILE A 23 2.01 5.76 -1.38
N ALA A 24 2.64 5.82 -0.21
CA ALA A 24 3.44 4.73 0.32
C ALA A 24 2.53 3.73 1.06
N MET A 25 2.47 2.49 0.57
CA MET A 25 1.64 1.46 1.18
C MET A 25 2.33 0.86 2.41
N VAL A 26 1.77 1.10 3.58
CA VAL A 26 2.26 0.61 4.88
C VAL A 26 1.28 -0.36 5.55
N LYS A 27 0.30 -0.86 4.80
CA LYS A 27 -0.64 -1.89 5.25
C LYS A 27 0.04 -3.19 5.65
N ALA A 28 -0.68 -4.09 6.34
CA ALA A 28 -0.18 -5.37 6.85
C ALA A 28 1.13 -5.20 7.65
N ASN A 29 1.06 -4.30 8.65
CA ASN A 29 2.19 -3.93 9.50
C ASN A 29 3.43 -3.49 8.69
N ALA A 30 3.20 -2.64 7.66
CA ALA A 30 4.23 -2.20 6.70
C ALA A 30 4.93 -3.39 6.02
N TYR A 31 4.14 -4.30 5.44
CA TYR A 31 4.66 -5.54 4.81
C TYR A 31 5.57 -6.33 5.77
N GLY A 32 5.22 -6.37 7.06
CA GLY A 32 5.99 -7.04 8.12
C GLY A 32 7.14 -6.22 8.73
N HIS A 33 7.40 -5.01 8.22
CA HIS A 33 8.51 -4.16 8.66
C HIS A 33 8.21 -3.31 9.92
N GLY A 34 6.97 -3.37 10.45
CA GLY A 34 6.55 -2.58 11.60
C GLY A 34 5.98 -1.21 11.23
N ILE A 35 4.65 -1.11 11.21
CA ILE A 35 3.92 0.06 10.71
C ILE A 35 4.30 1.37 11.41
N ARG A 36 4.44 1.34 12.74
CA ARG A 36 4.82 2.53 13.53
C ARG A 36 6.20 3.04 13.15
N SER A 37 7.16 2.13 13.06
CA SER A 37 8.55 2.44 12.75
C SER A 37 8.72 2.98 11.33
N VAL A 38 8.09 2.32 10.34
CA VAL A 38 8.12 2.73 8.94
C VAL A 38 7.35 4.04 8.74
N GLY A 39 6.17 4.16 9.34
CA GLY A 39 5.34 5.36 9.24
C GLY A 39 6.05 6.62 9.72
N MET A 40 6.71 6.57 10.88
CA MET A 40 7.51 7.69 11.40
C MET A 40 8.67 8.07 10.47
N ARG A 41 9.32 7.08 9.82
CA ARG A 41 10.44 7.34 8.88
C ARG A 41 9.97 7.92 7.55
N LEU A 42 8.74 7.67 7.15
CA LEU A 42 8.14 8.18 5.92
C LEU A 42 7.35 9.47 6.15
N ASP A 43 7.12 9.85 7.41
CA ASP A 43 6.37 11.08 7.71
C ASP A 43 7.05 12.29 7.07
N SER A 44 6.26 13.12 6.41
CA SER A 44 6.73 14.28 5.61
C SER A 44 7.57 13.95 4.37
N HIS A 45 7.87 12.67 4.09
CA HIS A 45 8.64 12.28 2.91
C HIS A 45 7.75 11.84 1.73
N VAL A 46 6.48 11.54 1.99
CA VAL A 46 5.48 11.08 1.00
C VAL A 46 4.20 11.90 1.10
N ASP A 47 3.39 11.87 0.05
CA ASP A 47 2.15 12.64 0.00
C ASP A 47 1.04 12.00 0.83
N MET A 48 1.01 10.67 0.86
CA MET A 48 0.08 9.88 1.69
C MET A 48 0.70 8.56 2.13
N LEU A 49 0.22 8.04 3.27
CA LEU A 49 0.43 6.66 3.70
C LEU A 49 -0.83 5.84 3.43
N GLY A 50 -0.69 4.69 2.78
CA GLY A 50 -1.81 3.81 2.45
C GLY A 50 -1.88 2.61 3.41
N VAL A 51 -3.03 2.46 4.08
CA VAL A 51 -3.31 1.38 5.02
C VAL A 51 -4.51 0.54 4.58
N ALA A 52 -4.73 -0.61 5.22
CA ALA A 52 -5.87 -1.47 4.96
C ALA A 52 -7.05 -1.20 5.89
N SER A 53 -6.79 -0.89 7.16
CA SER A 53 -7.82 -0.74 8.20
C SER A 53 -7.67 0.56 8.98
N ILE A 54 -8.72 0.89 9.73
CA ILE A 54 -8.71 2.03 10.65
C ILE A 54 -7.70 1.84 11.78
N ASP A 55 -7.52 0.62 12.27
CA ASP A 55 -6.57 0.33 13.36
C ASP A 55 -5.15 0.64 12.95
N GLU A 56 -4.78 0.31 11.71
CA GLU A 56 -3.48 0.70 11.15
C GLU A 56 -3.33 2.22 11.05
N ALA A 57 -4.38 2.92 10.62
CA ALA A 57 -4.37 4.37 10.54
C ALA A 57 -4.23 5.03 11.92
N LEU A 58 -4.97 4.55 12.93
CA LEU A 58 -4.88 5.02 14.31
C LEU A 58 -3.52 4.69 14.94
N ALA A 59 -2.95 3.51 14.64
CA ALA A 59 -1.61 3.16 15.09
C ALA A 59 -0.55 4.15 14.59
N LEU A 60 -0.69 4.67 13.38
CA LEU A 60 0.17 5.74 12.84
C LEU A 60 -0.08 7.09 13.53
N ARG A 61 -1.33 7.47 13.75
CA ARG A 61 -1.65 8.72 14.46
C ARG A 61 -1.14 8.71 15.90
N ASN A 62 -1.28 7.59 16.59
CA ASN A 62 -0.82 7.41 17.98
C ASN A 62 0.71 7.57 18.16
N VAL A 63 1.49 7.36 17.11
CA VAL A 63 2.95 7.64 17.14
C VAL A 63 3.32 9.00 16.55
N GLY A 64 2.33 9.86 16.29
CA GLY A 64 2.54 11.26 15.90
C GLY A 64 2.67 11.53 14.40
N VAL A 65 2.46 10.53 13.53
CA VAL A 65 2.48 10.72 12.07
C VAL A 65 1.47 11.77 11.63
N LYS A 66 1.89 12.77 10.85
CA LYS A 66 1.07 13.87 10.34
C LYS A 66 0.70 13.74 8.87
N THR A 67 1.46 12.98 8.10
CA THR A 67 1.18 12.69 6.69
C THR A 67 -0.27 12.22 6.49
N LYS A 68 -0.90 12.61 5.40
CA LYS A 68 -2.25 12.15 5.03
C LYS A 68 -2.30 10.63 4.99
N ILE A 69 -3.42 10.06 5.43
CA ILE A 69 -3.61 8.60 5.42
C ILE A 69 -4.82 8.26 4.56
N ILE A 70 -4.65 7.25 3.70
CA ILE A 70 -5.72 6.68 2.87
C ILE A 70 -6.03 5.24 3.29
N LEU A 71 -7.31 4.99 3.53
CA LEU A 71 -7.86 3.66 3.80
C LEU A 71 -8.16 2.98 2.46
N ALA A 72 -7.18 2.25 1.94
CA ALA A 72 -7.21 1.71 0.57
C ALA A 72 -8.25 0.59 0.37
N GLN A 73 -8.77 0.01 1.46
CA GLN A 73 -9.85 -0.97 1.46
C GLN A 73 -11.19 -0.37 1.95
N GLY A 74 -11.23 0.94 2.17
CA GLY A 74 -12.44 1.64 2.57
C GLY A 74 -12.83 1.40 4.02
N ILE A 75 -14.12 1.17 4.23
CA ILE A 75 -14.75 0.97 5.54
C ILE A 75 -15.39 -0.42 5.60
N TYR A 76 -15.40 -1.01 6.79
CA TYR A 76 -15.99 -2.33 7.05
C TYR A 76 -17.35 -2.24 7.75
N GLU A 77 -17.61 -1.09 8.42
CA GLU A 77 -18.89 -0.83 9.10
C GLU A 77 -19.22 0.68 9.12
N PRO A 78 -20.51 1.06 9.26
CA PRO A 78 -20.94 2.46 9.19
C PRO A 78 -20.30 3.38 10.24
N ASN A 79 -20.11 2.90 11.47
CA ASN A 79 -19.58 3.71 12.59
C ASN A 79 -18.18 4.24 12.29
N GLU A 80 -17.40 3.53 11.48
CA GLU A 80 -16.06 3.95 11.12
C GLU A 80 -16.04 5.27 10.36
N LEU A 81 -17.12 5.64 9.65
CA LEU A 81 -17.21 6.92 8.93
C LEU A 81 -17.05 8.13 9.85
N ILE A 82 -17.60 8.09 11.07
CA ILE A 82 -17.52 9.18 12.03
C ILE A 82 -16.08 9.39 12.48
N THR A 83 -15.42 8.32 12.90
CA THR A 83 -14.00 8.35 13.31
C THR A 83 -13.09 8.84 12.18
N LYS A 84 -13.30 8.35 10.95
CA LYS A 84 -12.49 8.72 9.79
C LYS A 84 -12.61 10.17 9.41
N THR A 85 -13.79 10.74 9.58
CA THR A 85 -14.03 12.16 9.32
C THR A 85 -13.31 13.02 10.36
N ALA A 86 -13.40 12.66 11.65
CA ALA A 86 -12.73 13.37 12.72
C ALA A 86 -11.19 13.36 12.54
N GLU A 87 -10.61 12.24 12.12
CA GLU A 87 -9.17 12.08 11.87
C GLU A 87 -8.72 12.58 10.48
N LYS A 88 -9.63 13.09 9.66
CA LYS A 88 -9.36 13.55 8.28
C LYS A 88 -8.70 12.50 7.38
N PHE A 89 -9.06 11.22 7.55
CA PHE A 89 -8.59 10.17 6.67
C PHE A 89 -9.25 10.26 5.30
N HIS A 90 -8.52 9.84 4.26
CA HIS A 90 -9.07 9.61 2.94
C HIS A 90 -9.69 8.22 2.89
N VAL A 91 -10.92 8.11 2.40
CA VAL A 91 -11.68 6.85 2.35
C VAL A 91 -11.91 6.43 0.91
N VAL A 92 -11.62 5.17 0.61
CA VAL A 92 -11.89 4.56 -0.69
C VAL A 92 -13.26 3.89 -0.65
N PHE A 93 -14.16 4.30 -1.53
CA PHE A 93 -15.45 3.67 -1.78
C PHE A 93 -15.32 2.73 -2.99
N HIS A 94 -15.74 1.48 -2.83
CA HIS A 94 -15.55 0.44 -3.84
C HIS A 94 -16.73 -0.53 -3.98
N ASN A 95 -17.81 -0.32 -3.23
CA ASN A 95 -19.03 -1.10 -3.32
C ASN A 95 -20.25 -0.25 -2.92
N GLN A 96 -21.44 -0.77 -3.27
CA GLN A 96 -22.70 -0.09 -3.02
C GLN A 96 -22.98 0.10 -1.52
N ALA A 97 -22.74 -0.91 -0.69
CA ALA A 97 -23.05 -0.85 0.74
C ALA A 97 -22.34 0.32 1.44
N GLN A 98 -21.06 0.55 1.10
CA GLN A 98 -20.30 1.68 1.66
C GLN A 98 -20.92 3.04 1.30
N LEU A 99 -21.46 3.19 0.10
CA LEU A 99 -22.13 4.41 -0.34
C LEU A 99 -23.49 4.60 0.36
N GLU A 100 -24.23 3.51 0.56
CA GLU A 100 -25.47 3.54 1.33
C GLU A 100 -25.23 3.90 2.81
N TRP A 101 -24.11 3.46 3.39
CA TRP A 101 -23.71 3.87 4.73
C TRP A 101 -23.40 5.37 4.79
N LEU A 102 -22.71 5.91 3.78
CA LEU A 102 -22.45 7.35 3.70
C LEU A 102 -23.75 8.17 3.62
N GLU A 103 -24.72 7.73 2.81
CA GLU A 103 -26.02 8.37 2.67
C GLU A 103 -26.82 8.40 4.00
N LYS A 104 -26.65 7.37 4.85
CA LYS A 104 -27.37 7.21 6.12
C LYS A 104 -26.65 7.78 7.34
N THR A 105 -25.38 8.17 7.20
CA THR A 105 -24.55 8.62 8.32
C THR A 105 -24.41 10.13 8.32
N ASN A 106 -24.80 10.76 9.43
CA ASN A 106 -24.53 12.19 9.62
C ASN A 106 -23.07 12.38 10.07
N LEU A 107 -22.26 12.99 9.21
CA LEU A 107 -20.83 13.18 9.44
C LEU A 107 -20.54 14.51 10.14
N PRO A 108 -19.59 14.58 11.09
CA PRO A 108 -19.23 15.80 11.79
C PRO A 108 -18.49 16.82 10.91
N SER A 109 -17.88 16.38 9.80
CA SER A 109 -17.23 17.23 8.81
C SER A 109 -17.20 16.56 7.44
N ARG A 110 -16.69 17.24 6.41
CA ARG A 110 -16.60 16.66 5.08
C ARG A 110 -15.52 15.60 5.00
N LEU A 111 -15.80 14.53 4.27
CA LEU A 111 -14.96 13.35 4.08
C LEU A 111 -14.18 13.44 2.77
N ASN A 112 -12.87 13.19 2.81
CA ASN A 112 -12.04 13.03 1.63
C ASN A 112 -12.29 11.66 0.97
N CYS A 113 -12.85 11.65 -0.23
CA CYS A 113 -13.29 10.44 -0.90
C CYS A 113 -12.43 10.08 -2.10
N TRP A 114 -12.27 8.78 -2.29
CA TRP A 114 -11.77 8.14 -3.49
C TRP A 114 -12.81 7.15 -4.00
N LEU A 115 -13.13 7.19 -5.28
CA LEU A 115 -13.91 6.16 -5.93
C LEU A 115 -12.97 5.12 -6.52
N LYS A 116 -13.15 3.86 -6.16
CA LYS A 116 -12.41 2.77 -6.78
C LYS A 116 -13.27 2.03 -7.77
N ILE A 117 -12.78 1.95 -9.01
CA ILE A 117 -13.42 1.25 -10.12
C ILE A 117 -12.66 -0.05 -10.45
N ASN A 118 -13.40 -1.06 -10.90
CA ASN A 118 -12.84 -2.32 -11.37
C ASN A 118 -12.68 -2.26 -12.87
N THR A 119 -11.44 -2.17 -13.33
CA THR A 119 -11.10 -2.13 -14.75
C THR A 119 -10.70 -3.49 -15.33
N GLY A 120 -10.71 -4.56 -14.50
CA GLY A 120 -10.37 -5.92 -14.93
C GLY A 120 -9.67 -6.78 -13.88
N MET A 121 -9.27 -6.22 -12.73
CA MET A 121 -8.62 -7.02 -11.68
C MET A 121 -9.58 -7.96 -10.94
N GLY A 122 -10.88 -7.65 -10.85
CA GLY A 122 -11.90 -8.53 -10.26
C GLY A 122 -11.82 -8.74 -8.76
N ARG A 123 -11.16 -7.83 -8.01
CA ARG A 123 -11.00 -7.99 -6.55
C ARG A 123 -11.82 -6.98 -5.75
N LEU A 124 -11.62 -5.71 -5.97
CA LEU A 124 -12.33 -4.59 -5.34
C LEU A 124 -12.55 -3.50 -6.38
N GLY A 125 -13.64 -2.77 -6.27
CA GLY A 125 -14.01 -1.67 -7.16
C GLY A 125 -15.41 -1.87 -7.71
N LEU A 126 -16.09 -0.76 -7.98
CA LEU A 126 -17.40 -0.78 -8.64
C LEU A 126 -17.25 -1.23 -10.09
N PRO A 127 -18.18 -2.03 -10.62
CA PRO A 127 -18.26 -2.28 -12.06
C PRO A 127 -18.38 -0.98 -12.83
N LEU A 128 -17.78 -0.90 -14.04
CA LEU A 128 -17.72 0.34 -14.82
C LEU A 128 -19.12 0.87 -15.15
N GLU A 129 -20.07 -0.02 -15.43
CA GLU A 129 -21.46 0.32 -15.76
C GLU A 129 -22.16 1.06 -14.62
N GLU A 130 -21.78 0.76 -13.38
CA GLU A 130 -22.36 1.39 -12.19
C GLU A 130 -21.53 2.58 -11.69
N ALA A 131 -20.23 2.57 -11.94
CA ALA A 131 -19.28 3.49 -11.34
C ALA A 131 -19.61 4.97 -11.63
N LYS A 132 -20.12 5.27 -12.83
CA LYS A 132 -20.53 6.63 -13.20
C LYS A 132 -21.65 7.14 -12.30
N LYS A 133 -22.69 6.35 -12.05
CA LYS A 133 -23.79 6.68 -11.14
C LYS A 133 -23.27 7.00 -9.74
N TYR A 134 -22.31 6.23 -9.24
CA TYR A 134 -21.75 6.43 -7.90
C TYR A 134 -20.80 7.63 -7.85
N TYR A 135 -20.05 7.89 -8.91
CA TYR A 135 -19.27 9.12 -9.04
C TYR A 135 -20.15 10.35 -8.92
N ASP A 136 -21.26 10.39 -9.69
CA ASP A 136 -22.20 11.50 -9.66
C ASP A 136 -22.90 11.66 -8.30
N LYS A 137 -23.24 10.56 -7.62
CA LYS A 137 -23.76 10.60 -6.24
C LYS A 137 -22.75 11.23 -5.27
N LEU A 138 -21.49 10.78 -5.28
CA LEU A 138 -20.43 11.34 -4.45
C LEU A 138 -20.18 12.82 -4.79
N GLN A 139 -20.19 13.20 -6.07
CA GLN A 139 -20.01 14.60 -6.50
C GLN A 139 -21.10 15.52 -5.96
N ASN A 140 -22.32 15.04 -5.80
CA ASN A 140 -23.45 15.82 -5.30
C ASN A 140 -23.66 15.69 -3.79
N HIS A 141 -22.91 14.79 -3.10
CA HIS A 141 -23.09 14.56 -1.67
C HIS A 141 -22.51 15.70 -0.84
N HIS A 142 -23.31 16.29 0.05
CA HIS A 142 -22.96 17.47 0.87
C HIS A 142 -21.82 17.21 1.86
N SER A 143 -21.71 15.98 2.36
CA SER A 143 -20.68 15.58 3.33
C SER A 143 -19.37 15.11 2.66
N VAL A 144 -19.23 15.25 1.33
CA VAL A 144 -18.01 14.86 0.61
C VAL A 144 -17.19 16.08 0.21
N GLU A 145 -15.91 16.06 0.56
CA GLU A 145 -14.93 17.07 0.14
C GLU A 145 -14.53 16.88 -1.33
N LYS A 146 -14.47 17.99 -2.06
CA LYS A 146 -14.11 17.99 -3.49
C LYS A 146 -12.64 18.37 -3.69
N PRO A 147 -11.97 17.85 -4.72
CA PRO A 147 -12.48 16.89 -5.72
C PRO A 147 -12.52 15.45 -5.19
N ILE A 148 -13.45 14.64 -5.75
CA ILE A 148 -13.45 13.19 -5.55
C ILE A 148 -12.39 12.58 -6.46
N ARG A 149 -11.47 11.83 -5.90
CA ARG A 149 -10.42 11.16 -6.64
C ARG A 149 -10.88 9.80 -7.14
N ILE A 150 -10.30 9.35 -8.26
CA ILE A 150 -10.63 8.05 -8.86
C ILE A 150 -9.39 7.17 -8.86
N MET A 151 -9.58 5.88 -8.54
CA MET A 151 -8.50 4.90 -8.62
C MET A 151 -8.96 3.57 -9.20
N SER A 152 -8.00 2.86 -9.80
CA SER A 152 -8.10 1.44 -10.11
C SER A 152 -6.81 0.70 -9.72
N HIS A 153 -6.62 -0.52 -10.18
CA HIS A 153 -5.43 -1.32 -9.86
C HIS A 153 -5.11 -2.30 -10.98
N PHE A 154 -3.86 -2.30 -11.42
CA PHE A 154 -3.37 -3.30 -12.36
C PHE A 154 -3.36 -4.70 -11.76
N ALA A 155 -3.77 -5.67 -12.55
CA ALA A 155 -3.71 -7.08 -12.20
C ALA A 155 -2.35 -7.71 -12.54
N CYS A 156 -1.81 -7.39 -13.70
CA CYS A 156 -0.67 -8.08 -14.32
C CYS A 156 0.46 -7.11 -14.72
N SER A 157 0.62 -5.99 -14.04
CA SER A 157 1.63 -4.99 -14.40
C SER A 157 3.09 -5.42 -14.20
N ASP A 158 3.34 -6.54 -13.55
CA ASP A 158 4.62 -7.23 -13.45
C ASP A 158 5.00 -7.97 -14.75
N GLU A 159 4.03 -8.30 -15.58
CA GLU A 159 4.18 -8.89 -16.92
C GLU A 159 3.78 -7.83 -17.96
N ILE A 160 4.76 -7.11 -18.51
CA ILE A 160 4.52 -5.92 -19.36
C ILE A 160 3.66 -6.22 -20.60
N ASP A 161 3.84 -7.41 -21.21
CA ASP A 161 3.15 -7.81 -22.44
C ASP A 161 1.81 -8.53 -22.18
N HIS A 162 1.37 -8.64 -20.91
CA HIS A 162 0.11 -9.32 -20.61
C HIS A 162 -1.08 -8.51 -21.17
N PRO A 163 -1.98 -9.13 -21.99
CA PRO A 163 -3.02 -8.41 -22.72
C PRO A 163 -4.02 -7.66 -21.81
N LEU A 164 -4.24 -8.17 -20.60
CA LEU A 164 -5.12 -7.52 -19.62
C LEU A 164 -4.62 -6.11 -19.22
N ASN A 165 -3.33 -5.82 -19.36
CA ASN A 165 -2.81 -4.49 -19.04
C ASN A 165 -3.42 -3.44 -19.97
N GLN A 166 -3.44 -3.70 -21.29
CA GLN A 166 -4.02 -2.77 -22.26
C GLN A 166 -5.54 -2.64 -22.06
N GLU A 167 -6.23 -3.75 -21.87
CA GLU A 167 -7.67 -3.74 -21.58
C GLU A 167 -7.99 -2.90 -20.33
N GLN A 168 -7.20 -3.02 -19.28
CA GLN A 168 -7.37 -2.22 -18.06
C GLN A 168 -7.09 -0.74 -18.28
N ILE A 169 -6.10 -0.40 -19.11
CA ILE A 169 -5.80 0.99 -19.50
C ILE A 169 -6.97 1.58 -20.27
N ASP A 170 -7.43 0.89 -21.31
CA ASP A 170 -8.54 1.35 -22.16
C ASP A 170 -9.81 1.57 -21.33
N ASN A 171 -10.14 0.64 -20.45
CA ASN A 171 -11.26 0.73 -19.53
C ASN A 171 -11.14 1.92 -18.58
N PHE A 172 -9.93 2.17 -18.05
CA PHE A 172 -9.69 3.28 -17.14
C PHE A 172 -9.82 4.62 -17.87
N GLU A 173 -9.15 4.76 -19.01
CA GLU A 173 -9.18 5.98 -19.83
C GLU A 173 -10.58 6.29 -20.35
N HIS A 174 -11.31 5.26 -20.78
CA HIS A 174 -12.72 5.43 -21.17
C HIS A 174 -13.57 5.99 -20.04
N PHE A 175 -13.37 5.50 -18.81
CA PHE A 175 -14.14 5.98 -17.66
C PHE A 175 -13.78 7.41 -17.26
N ILE A 176 -12.49 7.77 -17.28
CA ILE A 176 -12.03 9.07 -16.77
C ILE A 176 -12.15 10.21 -17.78
N LYS A 177 -12.38 9.95 -19.08
CA LYS A 177 -12.40 10.96 -20.16
C LYS A 177 -13.31 12.16 -19.88
N ASP A 178 -14.44 11.91 -19.22
CA ASP A 178 -15.46 12.92 -18.91
C ASP A 178 -15.38 13.40 -17.44
N THR A 179 -14.30 13.08 -16.74
CA THR A 179 -14.07 13.50 -15.36
C THR A 179 -12.90 14.48 -15.29
N LYS A 180 -12.97 15.43 -14.35
CA LYS A 180 -11.88 16.39 -14.10
C LYS A 180 -11.50 16.32 -12.63
N THR A 181 -10.58 15.40 -12.31
CA THR A 181 -10.14 15.15 -10.95
C THR A 181 -8.72 14.59 -10.93
N GLU A 182 -8.26 14.10 -9.77
CA GLU A 182 -6.97 13.44 -9.60
C GLU A 182 -7.14 11.91 -9.66
N TYR A 183 -6.19 11.23 -10.29
CA TYR A 183 -6.26 9.80 -10.59
C TYR A 183 -5.09 9.01 -9.99
N SER A 184 -5.34 7.73 -9.72
CA SER A 184 -4.31 6.78 -9.30
C SER A 184 -4.55 5.39 -9.88
N PHE A 185 -3.59 4.87 -10.65
CA PHE A 185 -3.71 3.56 -11.26
C PHE A 185 -2.52 2.64 -10.92
N CYS A 186 -1.28 3.14 -11.05
CA CYS A 186 -0.06 2.37 -10.90
C CYS A 186 0.16 1.82 -9.49
N ASN A 187 0.46 0.52 -9.40
CA ASN A 187 1.09 -0.16 -8.28
C ASN A 187 2.63 -0.16 -8.44
N SER A 188 3.38 -0.89 -7.60
CA SER A 188 4.84 -0.93 -7.64
C SER A 188 5.42 -1.36 -9.00
N ALA A 189 4.85 -2.37 -9.66
CA ALA A 189 5.32 -2.83 -10.96
C ALA A 189 5.01 -1.82 -12.06
N ALA A 190 3.78 -1.31 -12.08
CA ALA A 190 3.36 -0.33 -13.07
C ALA A 190 4.15 0.98 -12.99
N ILE A 191 4.71 1.35 -11.84
CA ILE A 191 5.60 2.52 -11.72
C ILE A 191 6.80 2.39 -12.68
N PHE A 192 7.33 1.19 -12.87
CA PHE A 192 8.50 0.97 -13.72
C PHE A 192 8.12 0.57 -15.16
N ASN A 193 7.00 -0.15 -15.35
CA ASN A 193 6.62 -0.71 -16.64
C ASN A 193 5.66 0.17 -17.44
N PHE A 194 4.90 1.05 -16.80
CA PHE A 194 3.85 1.87 -17.43
C PHE A 194 3.96 3.35 -17.04
N PRO A 195 5.05 4.05 -17.45
CA PRO A 195 5.29 5.44 -17.05
C PRO A 195 4.20 6.42 -17.52
N GLU A 196 3.55 6.15 -18.65
CA GLU A 196 2.46 6.98 -19.19
C GLU A 196 1.18 6.91 -18.33
N GLN A 197 1.07 5.88 -17.46
CA GLN A 197 -0.10 5.64 -16.62
C GLN A 197 0.08 6.10 -15.17
N HIS A 198 1.10 6.92 -14.88
CA HIS A 198 1.35 7.39 -13.51
C HIS A 198 0.24 8.30 -12.98
N TYR A 199 -0.38 9.07 -13.84
CA TYR A 199 -1.40 10.08 -13.49
C TYR A 199 -0.94 10.97 -12.32
N ASP A 200 -1.86 11.34 -11.41
CA ASP A 200 -1.55 12.24 -10.29
C ASP A 200 -0.92 11.52 -9.11
N TYR A 201 -1.23 10.23 -8.92
CA TYR A 201 -0.72 9.44 -7.78
C TYR A 201 -0.28 8.04 -8.20
N VAL A 202 0.90 7.64 -7.72
CA VAL A 202 1.35 6.25 -7.79
C VAL A 202 1.36 5.63 -6.40
N ARG A 203 1.07 4.31 -6.31
CA ARG A 203 0.99 3.58 -5.05
C ARG A 203 2.09 2.55 -4.96
N THR A 204 3.15 2.89 -4.24
CA THR A 204 4.27 1.98 -4.04
C THR A 204 4.07 1.11 -2.80
N GLY A 205 4.20 -0.20 -2.96
CA GLY A 205 4.19 -1.18 -1.88
C GLY A 205 5.54 -1.90 -1.81
N ILE A 206 5.63 -3.05 -2.42
CA ILE A 206 6.78 -3.97 -2.28
C ILE A 206 8.11 -3.33 -2.71
N ALA A 207 8.13 -2.50 -3.75
CA ALA A 207 9.33 -1.81 -4.21
C ALA A 207 9.93 -0.88 -3.13
N LEU A 208 9.08 -0.26 -2.31
CA LEU A 208 9.53 0.61 -1.22
C LEU A 208 10.38 -0.17 -0.20
N TYR A 209 10.11 -1.45 -0.02
CA TYR A 209 10.83 -2.33 0.91
C TYR A 209 12.05 -3.02 0.30
N GLY A 210 12.37 -2.69 -0.97
CA GLY A 210 13.58 -3.17 -1.64
C GLY A 210 13.43 -4.54 -2.29
N ILE A 211 12.19 -4.93 -2.63
CA ILE A 211 11.88 -6.16 -3.35
C ILE A 211 11.44 -5.79 -4.77
N SER A 212 11.99 -6.44 -5.78
CA SER A 212 11.56 -6.23 -7.16
C SER A 212 10.08 -6.60 -7.32
N PRO A 213 9.24 -5.70 -7.86
CA PRO A 213 7.88 -6.02 -8.23
C PRO A 213 7.76 -6.70 -9.60
N ILE A 214 8.87 -6.92 -10.31
CA ILE A 214 8.95 -7.48 -11.66
C ILE A 214 9.75 -8.76 -11.59
N ALA A 215 9.15 -9.90 -11.95
CA ALA A 215 9.78 -11.22 -11.81
C ALA A 215 11.06 -11.37 -12.66
N THR A 216 11.13 -10.69 -13.80
CA THR A 216 12.26 -10.76 -14.74
C THR A 216 13.40 -9.79 -14.40
N LYS A 217 13.28 -8.96 -13.37
CA LYS A 217 14.31 -8.02 -12.94
C LYS A 217 14.58 -8.17 -11.45
N SER A 218 15.84 -8.24 -11.09
CA SER A 218 16.26 -8.20 -9.68
C SER A 218 16.01 -6.81 -9.04
N ALA A 219 15.97 -6.75 -7.73
CA ALA A 219 15.86 -5.48 -7.00
C ALA A 219 17.04 -4.55 -7.32
N SER A 220 18.24 -5.09 -7.46
CA SER A 220 19.46 -4.32 -7.80
C SER A 220 19.41 -3.70 -9.20
N GLU A 221 18.85 -4.39 -10.19
CA GLU A 221 18.65 -3.85 -11.54
C GLU A 221 17.66 -2.68 -11.56
N LEU A 222 16.71 -2.66 -10.62
CA LEU A 222 15.80 -1.54 -10.42
C LEU A 222 16.40 -0.46 -9.49
N GLY A 223 17.64 -0.63 -9.01
CA GLY A 223 18.27 0.29 -8.07
C GLY A 223 17.73 0.22 -6.65
N LEU A 224 16.95 -0.82 -6.32
CA LEU A 224 16.33 -0.98 -5.01
C LEU A 224 17.28 -1.70 -4.03
N LYS A 225 17.15 -1.36 -2.73
CA LYS A 225 17.95 -1.93 -1.64
C LYS A 225 17.06 -2.56 -0.58
N PRO A 226 17.39 -3.75 -0.04
CA PRO A 226 16.59 -4.39 1.01
C PRO A 226 16.53 -3.52 2.26
N VAL A 227 15.32 -3.35 2.81
CA VAL A 227 15.07 -2.54 4.02
C VAL A 227 15.23 -3.36 5.28
N MET A 228 14.94 -4.67 5.22
CA MET A 228 15.02 -5.59 6.35
C MET A 228 16.24 -6.49 6.23
N THR A 229 16.96 -6.66 7.34
CA THR A 229 17.99 -7.67 7.52
C THR A 229 17.61 -8.51 8.75
N LEU A 230 17.49 -9.81 8.57
CA LEU A 230 17.36 -10.76 9.67
C LEU A 230 18.77 -11.17 10.11
N GLN A 231 19.06 -11.01 11.39
CA GLN A 231 20.35 -11.36 11.96
C GLN A 231 20.19 -11.95 13.35
N THR A 232 21.14 -12.79 13.75
CA THR A 232 21.24 -13.33 15.09
C THR A 232 22.71 -13.36 15.53
N SER A 233 22.92 -13.57 16.83
CA SER A 233 24.25 -13.75 17.40
C SER A 233 24.28 -15.06 18.20
N LEU A 234 25.43 -15.72 18.22
CA LEU A 234 25.63 -16.83 19.11
C LEU A 234 25.63 -16.31 20.55
N MET A 235 24.83 -16.93 21.42
CA MET A 235 24.77 -16.55 22.82
C MET A 235 25.96 -17.11 23.60
N SER A 236 26.41 -18.30 23.21
CA SER A 236 27.53 -19.02 23.85
C SER A 236 28.15 -19.98 22.86
N VAL A 237 29.42 -20.23 22.97
CA VAL A 237 30.12 -21.33 22.31
C VAL A 237 30.87 -22.10 23.39
N GLN A 238 30.60 -23.41 23.52
CA GLN A 238 31.24 -24.29 24.50
C GLN A 238 31.93 -25.43 23.75
N ASN A 239 33.12 -25.79 24.18
CA ASN A 239 33.78 -26.97 23.65
C ASN A 239 33.26 -28.21 24.40
N MET A 240 32.60 -29.07 23.67
CA MET A 240 32.03 -30.31 24.16
C MET A 240 32.93 -31.50 23.76
N SER A 241 33.17 -32.39 24.72
CA SER A 241 33.93 -33.60 24.44
C SER A 241 33.05 -34.62 23.69
N LYS A 242 33.72 -35.50 22.94
CA LYS A 242 33.10 -36.69 22.32
C LYS A 242 32.28 -37.47 23.37
N GLY A 243 31.05 -37.84 23.00
CA GLY A 243 30.10 -38.54 23.84
C GLY A 243 29.28 -37.65 24.78
N SER A 244 29.52 -36.33 24.79
CA SER A 244 28.65 -35.38 25.50
C SER A 244 27.29 -35.27 24.87
N ASN A 245 26.27 -35.11 25.71
CA ASN A 245 24.90 -34.91 25.23
C ASN A 245 24.55 -33.41 25.15
N ILE A 246 23.75 -33.05 24.15
CA ILE A 246 23.32 -31.67 23.92
C ILE A 246 21.78 -31.57 23.97
N GLY A 247 21.30 -30.56 24.70
CA GLY A 247 19.93 -30.13 24.73
C GLY A 247 18.97 -31.08 25.44
N TYR A 248 17.70 -30.80 25.30
CA TYR A 248 16.62 -31.55 25.92
C TYR A 248 16.57 -33.01 25.46
N SER A 249 16.36 -33.91 26.42
CA SER A 249 16.30 -35.37 26.24
C SER A 249 17.56 -35.99 25.65
N ALA A 250 18.71 -35.28 25.71
CA ALA A 250 20.02 -35.79 25.22
C ALA A 250 19.92 -36.33 23.75
N ARG A 251 19.13 -35.69 22.91
CA ARG A 251 18.86 -36.18 21.54
C ARG A 251 20.05 -36.15 20.61
N TYR A 252 21.03 -35.30 20.91
CA TYR A 252 22.25 -35.23 20.14
C TYR A 252 23.44 -35.60 21.04
N ASN A 253 24.22 -36.54 20.58
CA ASN A 253 25.46 -36.96 21.23
C ASN A 253 26.64 -36.54 20.36
N CYS A 254 27.61 -35.86 20.94
CA CYS A 254 28.79 -35.38 20.21
C CYS A 254 29.63 -36.55 19.66
N PRO A 255 29.75 -36.69 18.34
CA PRO A 255 30.51 -37.79 17.71
C PRO A 255 32.03 -37.62 17.86
N GLU A 256 32.50 -36.41 18.15
CA GLU A 256 33.88 -35.99 18.33
C GLU A 256 33.94 -34.78 19.27
N ASP A 257 35.14 -34.35 19.64
CA ASP A 257 35.32 -33.07 20.35
C ASP A 257 34.95 -31.94 19.41
N MET A 258 33.98 -31.09 19.79
CA MET A 258 33.43 -30.06 18.89
C MET A 258 32.95 -28.82 19.63
N PRO A 259 32.99 -27.63 19.02
CA PRO A 259 32.33 -26.46 19.53
C PRO A 259 30.80 -26.56 19.32
N VAL A 260 30.02 -26.12 20.30
CA VAL A 260 28.56 -26.12 20.32
C VAL A 260 28.04 -24.79 20.82
#